data_f7f699b64f4fd755536c5506254e6e1c
#
_entry.id   f7f699b64f4fd755536c5506254e6e1c
#
_cell.length_a   1.000
_cell.length_b   1.000
_cell.length_c   1.000
_cell.angle_alpha   90.00
_cell.angle_beta   90.00
_cell.angle_gamma   90.00
#
_symmetry.space_group_name_H-M   'P 1'
#
loop_
_entity.id
_entity.type
_entity.pdbx_description
1 polymer ?
#
loop_
_entity_poly.entity_id
_entity_poly.type
_entity_poly.pdbx_seq_one_letter_code
_entity_poly.pdbx_strand_id
1 'polypeptide(L)'
;MEYARKIGTKIKLYSELVMFSHTLFSLPFAIISMIWAAEGVPSWHVMLWGLIALVAARNGANAFNRVVDQSFDAMNPRTAHRHLPKRLLASKEVLWFVVVNYAIFIFAAGMLNTLCFILSPAAIFLISSYSYTKRFTYLSHLYLGFTIASAPIGAWFAVTGQFAFTPFILGTIVMLWIAGFDIIYGSQDIEFDRNHGLWSIPSIFGLKNGLRIAAVLHSIMVLLLIALIPIRQLGWIYVVGVIVSIVLLLTEHKIIKPSSRKVMKIASYNLNQVISMVILISAMCDYFLL
;
A
#
# COMPACT_ATOMS: atom_id res chain seq x y z
N MET A 1 19.58 30.53 11.50
CA MET A 1 19.01 30.31 10.15
C MET A 1 19.58 29.07 9.45
N GLU A 2 20.90 28.85 9.46
CA GLU A 2 21.53 27.69 8.79
C GLU A 2 21.10 26.32 9.37
N TYR A 3 20.97 26.20 10.70
CA TYR A 3 20.52 24.98 11.37
C TYR A 3 19.07 24.61 10.99
N ALA A 4 18.15 25.58 10.98
CA ALA A 4 16.77 25.36 10.55
C ALA A 4 16.67 24.94 9.08
N ARG A 5 17.52 25.51 8.21
CA ARG A 5 17.61 25.12 6.78
C ARG A 5 18.13 23.67 6.62
N LYS A 6 19.11 23.24 7.42
CA LYS A 6 19.61 21.86 7.41
C LYS A 6 18.53 20.86 7.86
N ILE A 7 17.76 21.20 8.91
CA ILE A 7 16.64 20.37 9.38
C ILE A 7 15.57 20.26 8.29
N GLY A 8 15.13 21.38 7.72
CA GLY A 8 14.12 21.37 6.65
C GLY A 8 14.55 20.53 5.44
N THR A 9 15.83 20.58 5.07
CA THR A 9 16.39 19.73 4.00
C THR A 9 16.32 18.24 4.36
N LYS A 10 16.68 17.86 5.59
CA LYS A 10 16.60 16.46 6.03
C LYS A 10 15.16 15.96 6.08
N ILE A 11 14.21 16.74 6.60
CA ILE A 11 12.78 16.38 6.61
C ILE A 11 12.29 16.10 5.20
N LYS A 12 12.62 16.97 4.25
CA LYS A 12 12.27 16.79 2.83
C LYS A 12 12.86 15.49 2.26
N LEU A 13 14.14 15.22 2.51
CA LEU A 13 14.80 13.99 2.05
C LEU A 13 14.13 12.72 2.61
N TYR A 14 13.76 12.70 3.89
CA TYR A 14 13.05 11.56 4.48
C TYR A 14 11.62 11.43 3.95
N SER A 15 10.89 12.52 3.77
CA SER A 15 9.54 12.51 3.17
C SER A 15 9.56 11.94 1.74
N GLU A 16 10.56 12.33 0.94
CA GLU A 16 10.76 11.78 -0.40
C GLU A 16 11.21 10.31 -0.38
N LEU A 17 12.09 9.93 0.58
CA LEU A 17 12.57 8.55 0.78
C LEU A 17 11.39 7.58 1.00
N VAL A 18 10.45 7.95 1.87
CA VAL A 18 9.31 7.09 2.24
C VAL A 18 8.13 7.22 1.28
N MET A 19 8.23 8.08 0.25
CA MET A 19 7.16 8.31 -0.74
C MET A 19 5.81 8.54 -0.05
N PHE A 20 5.74 9.56 0.81
CA PHE A 20 4.58 9.82 1.68
C PHE A 20 3.23 9.86 0.93
N SER A 21 3.23 10.35 -0.32
CA SER A 21 2.04 10.34 -1.19
C SER A 21 1.42 8.94 -1.41
N HIS A 22 2.20 7.88 -1.25
CA HIS A 22 1.69 6.50 -1.38
C HIS A 22 0.86 6.04 -0.16
N THR A 23 0.81 6.81 0.92
CA THR A 23 -0.10 6.55 2.04
C THR A 23 -1.57 6.60 1.60
N LEU A 24 -1.86 7.34 0.52
CA LEU A 24 -3.20 7.43 -0.07
C LEU A 24 -3.74 6.10 -0.63
N PHE A 25 -2.91 5.07 -0.81
CA PHE A 25 -3.40 3.76 -1.25
C PHE A 25 -4.03 2.94 -0.11
N SER A 26 -3.48 2.98 1.10
CA SER A 26 -3.96 2.18 2.22
C SER A 26 -4.87 2.93 3.17
N LEU A 27 -4.67 4.24 3.33
CA LEU A 27 -5.42 5.08 4.26
C LEU A 27 -6.94 5.07 3.99
N PRO A 28 -7.43 5.20 2.73
CA PRO A 28 -8.86 5.14 2.46
C PRO A 28 -9.53 3.87 2.97
N PHE A 29 -8.95 2.72 2.71
CA PHE A 29 -9.51 1.43 3.16
C PHE A 29 -9.39 1.23 4.68
N ALA A 30 -8.35 1.79 5.31
CA ALA A 30 -8.25 1.80 6.77
C ALA A 30 -9.36 2.66 7.38
N ILE A 31 -9.68 3.83 6.82
CA ILE A 31 -10.77 4.70 7.26
C ILE A 31 -12.12 3.98 7.11
N ILE A 32 -12.41 3.38 5.96
CA ILE A 32 -13.64 2.60 5.73
C ILE A 32 -13.77 1.52 6.81
N SER A 33 -12.69 0.77 7.03
CA SER A 33 -12.66 -0.31 8.02
C SER A 33 -12.93 0.20 9.45
N MET A 34 -12.31 1.33 9.84
CA MET A 34 -12.50 1.93 11.16
C MET A 34 -13.95 2.39 11.38
N ILE A 35 -14.55 3.04 10.39
CA ILE A 35 -15.94 3.55 10.47
C ILE A 35 -16.92 2.40 10.51
N TRP A 36 -16.74 1.38 9.69
CA TRP A 36 -17.59 0.18 9.71
C TRP A 36 -17.43 -0.64 10.98
N ALA A 37 -16.23 -0.66 11.57
CA ALA A 37 -15.97 -1.35 12.84
C ALA A 37 -16.56 -0.61 14.04
N ALA A 38 -16.58 0.72 13.99
CA ALA A 38 -17.14 1.57 15.05
C ALA A 38 -18.66 1.72 14.94
N GLU A 39 -19.28 1.26 13.83
CA GLU A 39 -20.67 1.54 13.49
C GLU A 39 -20.98 3.06 13.59
N GLY A 40 -20.04 3.88 13.13
CA GLY A 40 -20.07 5.33 13.21
C GLY A 40 -18.67 5.94 13.21
N VAL A 41 -18.54 7.14 13.81
CA VAL A 41 -17.25 7.82 13.93
C VAL A 41 -16.47 7.22 15.12
N PRO A 42 -15.26 6.66 14.89
CA PRO A 42 -14.43 6.11 15.96
C PRO A 42 -14.04 7.20 16.98
N SER A 43 -13.70 6.78 18.20
CA SER A 43 -13.20 7.72 19.22
C SER A 43 -11.93 8.42 18.73
N TRP A 44 -11.72 9.67 19.18
CA TRP A 44 -10.52 10.45 18.85
C TRP A 44 -9.22 9.69 19.19
N HIS A 45 -9.24 8.96 20.31
CA HIS A 45 -8.11 8.13 20.74
C HIS A 45 -7.73 7.09 19.68
N VAL A 46 -8.71 6.34 19.18
CA VAL A 46 -8.49 5.32 18.14
C VAL A 46 -8.05 5.95 16.82
N MET A 47 -8.66 7.06 16.42
CA MET A 47 -8.27 7.77 15.19
C MET A 47 -6.81 8.27 15.27
N LEU A 48 -6.42 8.89 16.38
CA LEU A 48 -5.07 9.42 16.58
C LEU A 48 -4.02 8.30 16.54
N TRP A 49 -4.18 7.30 17.40
CA TRP A 49 -3.19 6.22 17.51
C TRP A 49 -3.20 5.30 16.29
N GLY A 50 -4.35 5.09 15.64
CA GLY A 50 -4.45 4.37 14.38
C GLY A 50 -3.70 5.10 13.25
N LEU A 51 -3.82 6.41 13.14
CA LEU A 51 -3.07 7.22 12.18
C LEU A 51 -1.56 7.18 12.45
N ILE A 52 -1.14 7.33 13.72
CA ILE A 52 0.27 7.23 14.11
C ILE A 52 0.83 5.85 13.75
N ALA A 53 0.10 4.78 14.08
CA ALA A 53 0.50 3.41 13.76
C ALA A 53 0.65 3.21 12.24
N LEU A 54 -0.34 3.64 11.44
CA LEU A 54 -0.30 3.52 9.99
C LEU A 54 0.90 4.26 9.37
N VAL A 55 1.12 5.51 9.78
CA VAL A 55 2.23 6.33 9.27
C VAL A 55 3.57 5.74 9.67
N ALA A 56 3.72 5.33 10.93
CA ALA A 56 4.96 4.74 11.44
C ALA A 56 5.28 3.40 10.75
N ALA A 57 4.30 2.50 10.61
CA ALA A 57 4.47 1.23 9.90
C ALA A 57 4.92 1.45 8.45
N ARG A 58 4.27 2.36 7.72
CA ARG A 58 4.61 2.67 6.33
C ARG A 58 5.98 3.32 6.19
N ASN A 59 6.31 4.30 7.03
CA ASN A 59 7.61 4.94 7.01
C ASN A 59 8.73 3.93 7.27
N GLY A 60 8.55 3.09 8.28
CA GLY A 60 9.50 2.01 8.61
C GLY A 60 9.68 1.03 7.44
N ALA A 61 8.57 0.51 6.89
CA ALA A 61 8.59 -0.45 5.78
C ALA A 61 9.24 0.13 4.52
N ASN A 62 8.85 1.34 4.12
CA ASN A 62 9.41 1.98 2.93
C ASN A 62 10.91 2.29 3.09
N ALA A 63 11.31 2.82 4.24
CA ALA A 63 12.71 3.08 4.54
C ALA A 63 13.54 1.78 4.59
N PHE A 64 13.01 0.72 5.20
CA PHE A 64 13.65 -0.60 5.24
C PHE A 64 13.84 -1.17 3.83
N ASN A 65 12.80 -1.11 2.99
CA ASN A 65 12.90 -1.53 1.59
C ASN A 65 14.02 -0.79 0.84
N ARG A 66 14.18 0.54 1.05
CA ARG A 66 15.27 1.30 0.44
C ARG A 66 16.65 0.80 0.85
N VAL A 67 16.83 0.41 2.13
CA VAL A 67 18.11 -0.14 2.61
C VAL A 67 18.38 -1.52 2.01
N VAL A 68 17.39 -2.40 2.03
CA VAL A 68 17.49 -3.77 1.50
C VAL A 68 17.79 -3.77 0.00
N ASP A 69 17.13 -2.90 -0.77
CA ASP A 69 17.25 -2.86 -2.23
C ASP A 69 18.34 -1.90 -2.73
N GLN A 70 19.15 -1.29 -1.86
CA GLN A 70 20.14 -0.27 -2.22
C GLN A 70 21.08 -0.70 -3.37
N SER A 71 21.57 -1.94 -3.36
CA SER A 71 22.47 -2.47 -4.40
C SER A 71 21.73 -2.62 -5.75
N PHE A 72 20.55 -3.20 -5.75
CA PHE A 72 19.73 -3.33 -6.95
C PHE A 72 19.26 -1.99 -7.49
N ASP A 73 18.88 -1.06 -6.60
CA ASP A 73 18.50 0.31 -6.96
C ASP A 73 19.63 1.06 -7.66
N ALA A 74 20.89 0.84 -7.23
CA ALA A 74 22.05 1.48 -7.84
C ALA A 74 22.33 0.96 -9.27
N MET A 75 22.03 -0.31 -9.54
CA MET A 75 22.24 -0.92 -10.86
C MET A 75 21.08 -0.64 -11.83
N ASN A 76 19.88 -0.37 -11.33
CA ASN A 76 18.70 -0.13 -12.17
C ASN A 76 18.63 1.34 -12.61
N PRO A 77 18.70 1.65 -13.93
CA PRO A 77 18.63 3.04 -14.45
C PRO A 77 17.37 3.80 -14.01
N ARG A 78 16.28 3.08 -13.70
CA ARG A 78 15.03 3.66 -13.23
C ARG A 78 15.12 4.15 -11.78
N THR A 79 15.93 3.52 -10.94
CA THR A 79 16.01 3.79 -9.49
C THR A 79 17.36 4.29 -9.00
N ALA A 80 18.40 4.31 -9.84
CA ALA A 80 19.74 4.78 -9.50
C ALA A 80 19.79 6.25 -9.00
N HIS A 81 18.75 7.02 -9.29
CA HIS A 81 18.63 8.40 -8.81
C HIS A 81 18.11 8.52 -7.37
N ARG A 82 17.73 7.41 -6.71
CA ARG A 82 17.22 7.38 -5.32
C ARG A 82 18.27 7.84 -4.31
N HIS A 83 17.81 8.17 -3.11
CA HIS A 83 18.62 8.81 -2.07
C HIS A 83 19.83 7.99 -1.60
N LEU A 84 19.66 6.66 -1.38
CA LEU A 84 20.73 5.79 -0.91
C LEU A 84 21.77 5.48 -2.00
N PRO A 85 21.39 5.10 -3.24
CA PRO A 85 22.35 4.98 -4.36
C PRO A 85 23.17 6.25 -4.58
N LYS A 86 22.54 7.42 -4.48
CA LYS A 86 23.22 8.73 -4.62
C LYS A 86 23.96 9.19 -3.37
N ARG A 87 23.98 8.40 -2.30
CA ARG A 87 24.62 8.74 -1.02
C ARG A 87 24.16 10.06 -0.41
N LEU A 88 22.91 10.48 -0.69
CA LEU A 88 22.28 11.66 -0.08
C LEU A 88 21.90 11.41 1.39
N LEU A 89 21.70 10.13 1.75
CA LEU A 89 21.48 9.65 3.11
C LEU A 89 22.39 8.43 3.35
N ALA A 90 22.88 8.27 4.55
CA ALA A 90 23.65 7.10 4.94
C ALA A 90 22.70 5.94 5.34
N SER A 91 23.02 4.70 4.94
CA SER A 91 22.21 3.52 5.27
C SER A 91 22.00 3.35 6.78
N LYS A 92 23.03 3.69 7.60
CA LYS A 92 22.93 3.66 9.07
C LYS A 92 21.88 4.66 9.59
N GLU A 93 21.84 5.89 9.05
CA GLU A 93 20.82 6.89 9.44
C GLU A 93 19.42 6.42 9.07
N VAL A 94 19.25 5.80 7.88
CA VAL A 94 17.96 5.26 7.44
C VAL A 94 17.55 4.06 8.30
N LEU A 95 18.48 3.18 8.70
CA LEU A 95 18.16 2.08 9.62
C LEU A 95 17.71 2.59 11.00
N TRP A 96 18.34 3.62 11.53
CA TRP A 96 17.87 4.26 12.77
C TRP A 96 16.45 4.82 12.60
N PHE A 97 16.16 5.45 11.48
CA PHE A 97 14.82 5.92 11.16
C PHE A 97 13.80 4.76 11.12
N VAL A 98 14.17 3.59 10.58
CA VAL A 98 13.34 2.36 10.60
C VAL A 98 13.08 1.93 12.03
N VAL A 99 14.12 1.79 12.87
CA VAL A 99 13.98 1.36 14.27
C VAL A 99 13.06 2.28 15.05
N VAL A 100 13.23 3.61 14.90
CA VAL A 100 12.38 4.60 15.57
C VAL A 100 10.93 4.47 15.12
N ASN A 101 10.68 4.34 13.81
CA ASN A 101 9.31 4.18 13.31
C ASN A 101 8.67 2.87 13.78
N TYR A 102 9.41 1.76 13.82
CA TYR A 102 8.86 0.50 14.34
C TYR A 102 8.61 0.55 15.85
N ALA A 103 9.44 1.25 16.62
CA ALA A 103 9.19 1.48 18.04
C ALA A 103 7.91 2.33 18.24
N ILE A 104 7.74 3.40 17.45
CA ILE A 104 6.50 4.22 17.46
C ILE A 104 5.29 3.37 17.07
N PHE A 105 5.41 2.48 16.08
CA PHE A 105 4.31 1.60 15.66
C PHE A 105 3.89 0.64 16.79
N ILE A 106 4.84 -0.03 17.45
CA ILE A 106 4.56 -0.93 18.59
C ILE A 106 3.90 -0.14 19.73
N PHE A 107 4.43 1.02 20.06
CA PHE A 107 3.87 1.88 21.11
C PHE A 107 2.43 2.31 20.78
N ALA A 108 2.20 2.79 19.54
CA ALA A 108 0.87 3.19 19.09
C ALA A 108 -0.11 2.01 19.09
N ALA A 109 0.33 0.81 18.69
CA ALA A 109 -0.46 -0.41 18.77
C ALA A 109 -0.85 -0.76 20.21
N GLY A 110 0.06 -0.58 21.17
CA GLY A 110 -0.20 -0.76 22.59
C GLY A 110 -1.20 0.25 23.16
N MET A 111 -1.19 1.48 22.65
CA MET A 111 -2.17 2.52 23.03
C MET A 111 -3.56 2.24 22.46
N LEU A 112 -3.71 1.41 21.42
CA LEU A 112 -5.00 1.03 20.87
C LEU A 112 -5.66 -0.07 21.71
N ASN A 113 -5.07 -1.26 21.75
CA ASN A 113 -5.53 -2.38 22.55
C ASN A 113 -4.51 -3.54 22.57
N THR A 114 -4.77 -4.53 23.43
CA THR A 114 -3.89 -5.69 23.64
C THR A 114 -3.72 -6.52 22.36
N LEU A 115 -4.77 -6.71 21.55
CA LEU A 115 -4.68 -7.47 20.29
C LEU A 115 -3.73 -6.80 19.30
N CYS A 116 -3.87 -5.48 19.10
CA CYS A 116 -2.97 -4.70 18.25
C CYS A 116 -1.52 -4.78 18.73
N PHE A 117 -1.30 -4.68 20.06
CA PHE A 117 0.03 -4.78 20.64
C PHE A 117 0.67 -6.14 20.37
N ILE A 118 -0.06 -7.25 20.63
CA ILE A 118 0.45 -8.62 20.43
C ILE A 118 0.74 -8.90 18.95
N LEU A 119 -0.08 -8.36 18.03
CA LEU A 119 0.10 -8.58 16.60
C LEU A 119 1.17 -7.66 15.98
N SER A 120 1.60 -6.60 16.67
CA SER A 120 2.52 -5.61 16.10
C SER A 120 3.90 -6.19 15.68
N PRO A 121 4.54 -7.16 16.38
CA PRO A 121 5.77 -7.78 15.90
C PRO A 121 5.55 -8.62 14.63
N ALA A 122 4.44 -9.33 14.55
CA ALA A 122 4.08 -10.10 13.35
C ALA A 122 3.82 -9.19 12.15
N ALA A 123 3.17 -8.04 12.37
CA ALA A 123 3.00 -7.01 11.34
C ALA A 123 4.34 -6.44 10.86
N ILE A 124 5.28 -6.13 11.77
CA ILE A 124 6.63 -5.67 11.41
C ILE A 124 7.35 -6.73 10.58
N PHE A 125 7.30 -8.00 10.98
CA PHE A 125 7.88 -9.09 10.21
C PHE A 125 7.27 -9.15 8.80
N LEU A 126 5.95 -9.09 8.68
CA LEU A 126 5.24 -9.12 7.40
C LEU A 126 5.68 -7.98 6.47
N ILE A 127 5.64 -6.72 6.95
CA ILE A 127 5.96 -5.55 6.13
C ILE A 127 7.45 -5.41 5.81
N SER A 128 8.33 -6.02 6.61
CA SER A 128 9.78 -6.03 6.37
C SER A 128 10.20 -7.14 5.41
N SER A 129 9.64 -8.35 5.57
CA SER A 129 9.98 -9.53 4.76
C SER A 129 9.61 -9.36 3.28
N TYR A 130 8.60 -8.53 2.96
CA TYR A 130 8.29 -8.16 1.59
C TYR A 130 9.53 -7.73 0.78
N SER A 131 10.44 -6.96 1.39
CA SER A 131 11.64 -6.45 0.71
C SER A 131 12.56 -7.53 0.14
N TYR A 132 12.42 -8.76 0.60
CA TYR A 132 13.24 -9.89 0.13
C TYR A 132 12.52 -10.78 -0.89
N THR A 133 11.22 -10.65 -1.06
CA THR A 133 10.39 -11.61 -1.81
C THR A 133 10.81 -11.78 -3.27
N LYS A 134 11.20 -10.71 -3.96
CA LYS A 134 11.71 -10.78 -5.34
C LYS A 134 12.97 -11.63 -5.52
N ARG A 135 13.66 -12.00 -4.43
CA ARG A 135 14.89 -12.78 -4.46
C ARG A 135 14.64 -14.29 -4.49
N PHE A 136 13.42 -14.73 -4.18
CA PHE A 136 13.08 -16.15 -4.08
C PHE A 136 11.69 -16.53 -4.58
N THR A 137 10.81 -15.56 -4.91
CA THR A 137 9.46 -15.89 -5.43
C THR A 137 8.93 -14.82 -6.40
N TYR A 138 8.26 -15.30 -7.44
CA TYR A 138 7.52 -14.43 -8.37
C TYR A 138 6.20 -13.88 -7.79
N LEU A 139 5.75 -14.40 -6.65
CA LEU A 139 4.55 -13.93 -5.95
C LEU A 139 4.76 -12.63 -5.17
N SER A 140 5.89 -11.95 -5.34
CA SER A 140 6.24 -10.70 -4.66
C SER A 140 5.15 -9.63 -4.72
N HIS A 141 4.43 -9.54 -5.85
CA HIS A 141 3.31 -8.60 -6.02
C HIS A 141 2.12 -8.92 -5.11
N LEU A 142 1.75 -10.22 -5.01
CA LEU A 142 0.71 -10.67 -4.08
C LEU A 142 1.13 -10.47 -2.62
N TYR A 143 2.42 -10.71 -2.33
CA TYR A 143 2.96 -10.46 -1.00
C TYR A 143 2.92 -8.98 -0.62
N LEU A 144 3.27 -8.07 -1.55
CA LEU A 144 3.07 -6.63 -1.36
C LEU A 144 1.61 -6.30 -1.07
N GLY A 145 0.70 -6.82 -1.88
CA GLY A 145 -0.73 -6.64 -1.68
C GLY A 145 -1.17 -7.11 -0.29
N PHE A 146 -0.69 -8.28 0.16
CA PHE A 146 -0.97 -8.81 1.50
C PHE A 146 -0.41 -7.92 2.62
N THR A 147 0.79 -7.35 2.46
CA THR A 147 1.33 -6.41 3.44
C THR A 147 0.48 -5.14 3.57
N ILE A 148 -0.04 -4.62 2.46
CA ILE A 148 -0.89 -3.42 2.46
C ILE A 148 -2.31 -3.74 2.95
N ALA A 149 -2.80 -4.95 2.69
CA ALA A 149 -4.07 -5.45 3.22
C ALA A 149 -4.12 -5.47 4.77
N SER A 150 -2.96 -5.54 5.43
CA SER A 150 -2.88 -5.44 6.90
C SER A 150 -3.41 -4.11 7.44
N ALA A 151 -3.48 -3.04 6.62
CA ALA A 151 -3.96 -1.72 7.06
C ALA A 151 -5.47 -1.73 7.39
N PRO A 152 -6.40 -2.13 6.50
CA PRO A 152 -7.81 -2.22 6.86
C PRO A 152 -8.08 -3.29 7.93
N ILE A 153 -7.33 -4.40 7.96
CA ILE A 153 -7.47 -5.44 8.99
C ILE A 153 -7.06 -4.88 10.36
N GLY A 154 -5.90 -4.24 10.44
CA GLY A 154 -5.42 -3.59 11.66
C GLY A 154 -6.31 -2.44 12.14
N ALA A 155 -6.89 -1.68 11.21
CA ALA A 155 -7.84 -0.62 11.52
C ALA A 155 -9.12 -1.14 12.18
N TRP A 156 -9.63 -2.30 11.75
CA TRP A 156 -10.73 -2.99 12.42
C TRP A 156 -10.36 -3.43 13.83
N PHE A 157 -9.21 -4.08 13.97
CA PHE A 157 -8.71 -4.53 15.27
C PHE A 157 -8.46 -3.36 16.22
N ALA A 158 -8.02 -2.21 15.71
CA ALA A 158 -7.82 -0.99 16.50
C ALA A 158 -9.11 -0.50 17.17
N VAL A 159 -10.25 -0.67 16.50
CA VAL A 159 -11.57 -0.27 17.02
C VAL A 159 -12.16 -1.34 17.94
N THR A 160 -12.17 -2.59 17.49
CA THR A 160 -12.96 -3.66 18.14
C THR A 160 -12.16 -4.52 19.10
N GLY A 161 -10.84 -4.63 18.92
CA GLY A 161 -10.02 -5.62 19.62
C GLY A 161 -10.36 -7.07 19.28
N GLN A 162 -11.12 -7.34 18.22
CA GLN A 162 -11.68 -8.66 17.89
C GLN A 162 -11.54 -8.98 16.40
N PHE A 163 -11.50 -10.28 16.09
CA PHE A 163 -11.55 -10.79 14.73
C PHE A 163 -12.99 -10.73 14.18
N ALA A 164 -13.13 -10.37 12.91
CA ALA A 164 -14.39 -10.38 12.18
C ALA A 164 -14.15 -10.73 10.70
N PHE A 165 -15.19 -11.10 9.98
CA PHE A 165 -15.07 -11.50 8.57
C PHE A 165 -14.88 -10.31 7.62
N THR A 166 -15.57 -9.21 7.87
CA THR A 166 -15.57 -7.99 7.03
C THR A 166 -14.17 -7.42 6.74
N PRO A 167 -13.26 -7.24 7.73
CA PRO A 167 -11.94 -6.69 7.46
C PRO A 167 -11.07 -7.59 6.59
N PHE A 168 -11.29 -8.91 6.60
CA PHE A 168 -10.57 -9.83 5.73
C PHE A 168 -11.04 -9.73 4.27
N ILE A 169 -12.33 -9.46 4.03
CA ILE A 169 -12.82 -9.14 2.67
C ILE A 169 -12.20 -7.84 2.18
N LEU A 170 -12.24 -6.77 2.99
CA LEU A 170 -11.58 -5.50 2.66
C LEU A 170 -10.07 -5.67 2.42
N GLY A 171 -9.40 -6.45 3.26
CA GLY A 171 -8.00 -6.80 3.08
C GLY A 171 -7.74 -7.53 1.77
N THR A 172 -8.59 -8.52 1.42
CA THR A 172 -8.45 -9.24 0.15
C THR A 172 -8.68 -8.34 -1.06
N ILE A 173 -9.64 -7.42 -1.00
CA ILE A 173 -9.85 -6.39 -2.03
C ILE A 173 -8.56 -5.59 -2.23
N VAL A 174 -7.97 -5.07 -1.14
CA VAL A 174 -6.74 -4.30 -1.18
C VAL A 174 -5.57 -5.14 -1.68
N MET A 175 -5.45 -6.39 -1.24
CA MET A 175 -4.40 -7.31 -1.68
C MET A 175 -4.43 -7.52 -3.20
N LEU A 176 -5.58 -7.86 -3.76
CA LEU A 176 -5.73 -8.13 -5.19
C LEU A 176 -5.53 -6.87 -6.04
N TRP A 177 -6.08 -5.75 -5.57
CA TRP A 177 -5.92 -4.45 -6.23
C TRP A 177 -4.45 -4.02 -6.29
N ILE A 178 -3.75 -4.03 -5.16
CA ILE A 178 -2.34 -3.64 -5.08
C ILE A 178 -1.47 -4.61 -5.87
N ALA A 179 -1.75 -5.91 -5.82
CA ALA A 179 -1.00 -6.89 -6.59
C ALA A 179 -1.14 -6.65 -8.10
N GLY A 180 -2.36 -6.40 -8.60
CA GLY A 180 -2.62 -6.10 -10.00
C GLY A 180 -1.89 -4.83 -10.46
N PHE A 181 -2.03 -3.74 -9.71
CA PHE A 181 -1.35 -2.48 -9.97
C PHE A 181 0.18 -2.63 -9.95
N ASP A 182 0.74 -3.38 -8.99
CA ASP A 182 2.19 -3.55 -8.86
C ASP A 182 2.76 -4.46 -9.98
N ILE A 183 2.00 -5.43 -10.47
CA ILE A 183 2.34 -6.21 -11.68
C ILE A 183 2.45 -5.27 -12.89
N ILE A 184 1.47 -4.37 -13.07
CA ILE A 184 1.49 -3.38 -14.16
C ILE A 184 2.72 -2.48 -14.02
N TYR A 185 2.96 -1.94 -12.83
CA TYR A 185 4.11 -1.08 -12.56
C TYR A 185 5.44 -1.81 -12.74
N GLY A 186 5.55 -3.04 -12.24
CA GLY A 186 6.74 -3.90 -12.35
C GLY A 186 7.06 -4.35 -13.77
N SER A 187 6.10 -4.22 -14.71
CA SER A 187 6.34 -4.53 -16.13
C SER A 187 7.42 -3.66 -16.79
N GLN A 188 7.78 -2.54 -16.17
CA GLN A 188 8.86 -1.66 -16.62
C GLN A 188 10.25 -2.25 -16.32
N ASP A 189 10.35 -3.20 -15.40
CA ASP A 189 11.61 -3.77 -14.92
C ASP A 189 11.88 -5.20 -15.43
N ILE A 190 11.11 -5.72 -16.40
CA ILE A 190 11.20 -7.11 -16.87
C ILE A 190 12.64 -7.52 -17.24
N GLU A 191 13.31 -6.71 -18.06
CA GLU A 191 14.67 -6.99 -18.50
C GLU A 191 15.67 -6.90 -17.36
N PHE A 192 15.53 -5.88 -16.49
CA PHE A 192 16.36 -5.71 -15.32
C PHE A 192 16.20 -6.89 -14.36
N ASP A 193 14.97 -7.26 -14.00
CA ASP A 193 14.67 -8.37 -13.09
C ASP A 193 15.27 -9.68 -13.61
N ARG A 194 15.11 -9.98 -14.91
CA ARG A 194 15.70 -11.18 -15.54
C ARG A 194 17.22 -11.21 -15.49
N ASN A 195 17.86 -10.10 -15.83
CA ASN A 195 19.32 -10.00 -15.89
C ASN A 195 19.99 -10.05 -14.50
N HIS A 196 19.24 -9.75 -13.45
CA HIS A 196 19.77 -9.70 -12.07
C HIS A 196 19.20 -10.81 -11.17
N GLY A 197 18.53 -11.82 -11.75
CA GLY A 197 17.99 -12.97 -11.00
C GLY A 197 16.87 -12.60 -10.03
N LEU A 198 16.13 -11.50 -10.30
CA LEU A 198 14.97 -11.10 -9.53
C LEU A 198 13.71 -11.70 -10.13
N TRP A 199 12.86 -12.21 -9.24
CA TRP A 199 11.64 -12.91 -9.61
C TRP A 199 10.44 -11.99 -9.48
N SER A 200 9.71 -11.82 -10.57
CA SER A 200 8.45 -11.09 -10.62
C SER A 200 7.50 -11.76 -11.61
N ILE A 201 6.20 -11.57 -11.46
CA ILE A 201 5.23 -12.13 -12.42
C ILE A 201 5.57 -11.69 -13.85
N PRO A 202 5.84 -10.40 -14.16
CA PRO A 202 6.21 -10.01 -15.51
C PRO A 202 7.56 -10.58 -15.99
N SER A 203 8.55 -10.77 -15.10
CA SER A 203 9.85 -11.32 -15.49
C SER A 203 9.76 -12.81 -15.86
N ILE A 204 8.92 -13.57 -15.18
CA ILE A 204 8.74 -15.02 -15.40
C ILE A 204 7.77 -15.30 -16.55
N PHE A 205 6.56 -14.72 -16.51
CA PHE A 205 5.49 -15.04 -17.46
C PHE A 205 5.46 -14.12 -18.68
N GLY A 206 6.32 -13.11 -18.72
CA GLY A 206 6.37 -12.10 -19.77
C GLY A 206 5.28 -11.04 -19.64
N LEU A 207 5.42 -9.96 -20.41
CA LEU A 207 4.54 -8.80 -20.37
C LEU A 207 3.07 -9.15 -20.56
N LYS A 208 2.75 -9.88 -21.65
CA LYS A 208 1.36 -10.18 -22.02
C LYS A 208 0.62 -10.97 -20.95
N ASN A 209 1.24 -12.02 -20.43
CA ASN A 209 0.63 -12.86 -19.40
C ASN A 209 0.62 -12.14 -18.03
N GLY A 210 1.66 -11.35 -17.69
CA GLY A 210 1.65 -10.52 -16.51
C GLY A 210 0.46 -9.54 -16.49
N LEU A 211 0.20 -8.86 -17.61
CA LEU A 211 -0.94 -7.96 -17.72
C LEU A 211 -2.29 -8.70 -17.67
N ARG A 212 -2.39 -9.92 -18.22
CA ARG A 212 -3.60 -10.75 -18.06
C ARG A 212 -3.84 -11.15 -16.59
N ILE A 213 -2.77 -11.54 -15.88
CA ILE A 213 -2.87 -11.86 -14.45
C ILE A 213 -3.33 -10.63 -13.68
N ALA A 214 -2.78 -9.45 -13.94
CA ALA A 214 -3.22 -8.20 -13.32
C ALA A 214 -4.72 -7.93 -13.58
N ALA A 215 -5.19 -8.14 -14.82
CA ALA A 215 -6.60 -7.98 -15.15
C ALA A 215 -7.51 -8.97 -14.40
N VAL A 216 -7.08 -10.23 -14.26
CA VAL A 216 -7.83 -11.22 -13.47
C VAL A 216 -7.90 -10.82 -12.00
N LEU A 217 -6.79 -10.36 -11.39
CA LEU A 217 -6.78 -9.91 -10.00
C LEU A 217 -7.71 -8.71 -9.79
N HIS A 218 -7.68 -7.71 -10.70
CA HIS A 218 -8.60 -6.57 -10.65
C HIS A 218 -10.07 -6.99 -10.86
N SER A 219 -10.34 -7.98 -11.72
CA SER A 219 -11.70 -8.50 -11.91
C SER A 219 -12.24 -9.17 -10.65
N ILE A 220 -11.42 -9.99 -9.97
CA ILE A 220 -11.80 -10.62 -8.70
C ILE A 220 -12.01 -9.55 -7.62
N MET A 221 -11.14 -8.54 -7.56
CA MET A 221 -11.30 -7.39 -6.67
C MET A 221 -12.64 -6.68 -6.86
N VAL A 222 -13.05 -6.44 -8.12
CA VAL A 222 -14.34 -5.83 -8.44
C VAL A 222 -15.51 -6.73 -7.99
N LEU A 223 -15.42 -8.04 -8.21
CA LEU A 223 -16.43 -8.98 -7.71
C LEU A 223 -16.57 -8.93 -6.19
N LEU A 224 -15.47 -8.79 -5.46
CA LEU A 224 -15.50 -8.64 -4.00
C LEU A 224 -16.08 -7.28 -3.56
N LEU A 225 -15.83 -6.18 -4.29
CA LEU A 225 -16.50 -4.89 -4.04
C LEU A 225 -18.02 -5.02 -4.22
N ILE A 226 -18.46 -5.72 -5.26
CA ILE A 226 -19.89 -6.00 -5.49
C ILE A 226 -20.44 -6.90 -4.38
N ALA A 227 -19.71 -7.92 -3.95
CA ALA A 227 -20.13 -8.80 -2.87
C ALA A 227 -20.31 -8.09 -1.51
N LEU A 228 -19.59 -6.97 -1.29
CA LEU A 228 -19.78 -6.15 -0.09
C LEU A 228 -21.17 -5.49 -0.03
N ILE A 229 -21.85 -5.28 -1.17
CA ILE A 229 -23.16 -4.62 -1.22
C ILE A 229 -24.16 -5.35 -0.32
N PRO A 230 -24.50 -6.64 -0.54
CA PRO A 230 -25.41 -7.36 0.34
C PRO A 230 -24.85 -7.64 1.74
N ILE A 231 -23.53 -7.82 1.87
CA ILE A 231 -22.88 -8.13 3.17
C ILE A 231 -22.99 -6.95 4.14
N ARG A 232 -22.86 -5.73 3.64
CA ARG A 232 -22.89 -4.49 4.44
C ARG A 232 -24.15 -3.66 4.21
N GLN A 233 -25.12 -4.17 3.43
CA GLN A 233 -26.37 -3.48 3.08
C GLN A 233 -26.12 -2.10 2.48
N LEU A 234 -25.12 -2.01 1.56
CA LEU A 234 -24.71 -0.76 0.94
C LEU A 234 -25.71 -0.35 -0.14
N GLY A 235 -25.97 0.95 -0.23
CA GLY A 235 -26.94 1.52 -1.13
C GLY A 235 -26.36 1.92 -2.50
N TRP A 236 -27.12 2.73 -3.21
CA TRP A 236 -26.81 3.11 -4.60
C TRP A 236 -25.60 4.03 -4.74
N ILE A 237 -25.26 4.84 -3.70
CA ILE A 237 -24.09 5.74 -3.74
C ILE A 237 -22.80 4.91 -3.83
N TYR A 238 -22.71 3.83 -3.04
CA TYR A 238 -21.59 2.90 -3.12
C TYR A 238 -21.53 2.20 -4.49
N VAL A 239 -22.68 1.79 -5.04
CA VAL A 239 -22.75 1.17 -6.38
C VAL A 239 -22.18 2.09 -7.46
N VAL A 240 -22.50 3.39 -7.41
CA VAL A 240 -21.92 4.38 -8.33
C VAL A 240 -20.39 4.44 -8.16
N GLY A 241 -19.88 4.42 -6.93
CA GLY A 241 -18.43 4.36 -6.67
C GLY A 241 -17.75 3.13 -7.28
N VAL A 242 -18.41 1.97 -7.19
CA VAL A 242 -17.92 0.73 -7.82
C VAL A 242 -17.91 0.85 -9.36
N ILE A 243 -18.98 1.39 -9.96
CA ILE A 243 -19.05 1.60 -11.41
C ILE A 243 -17.93 2.54 -11.89
N VAL A 244 -17.70 3.66 -11.20
CA VAL A 244 -16.61 4.58 -11.53
C VAL A 244 -15.26 3.89 -11.41
N SER A 245 -15.06 3.07 -10.37
CA SER A 245 -13.82 2.30 -10.19
C SER A 245 -13.58 1.29 -11.32
N ILE A 246 -14.63 0.62 -11.81
CA ILE A 246 -14.56 -0.26 -12.99
C ILE A 246 -14.11 0.52 -14.23
N VAL A 247 -14.70 1.69 -14.49
CA VAL A 247 -14.32 2.52 -15.64
C VAL A 247 -12.86 2.96 -15.55
N LEU A 248 -12.39 3.34 -14.35
CA LEU A 248 -10.99 3.72 -14.12
C LEU A 248 -10.04 2.53 -14.33
N LEU A 249 -10.37 1.33 -13.84
CA LEU A 249 -9.57 0.12 -14.06
C LEU A 249 -9.52 -0.28 -15.55
N LEU A 250 -10.64 -0.22 -16.26
CA LEU A 250 -10.66 -0.46 -17.70
C LEU A 250 -9.79 0.55 -18.45
N THR A 251 -9.82 1.81 -18.03
CA THR A 251 -8.97 2.87 -18.58
C THR A 251 -7.49 2.57 -18.29
N GLU A 252 -7.15 2.18 -17.05
CA GLU A 252 -5.79 1.77 -16.67
C GLU A 252 -5.26 0.70 -17.62
N HIS A 253 -5.99 -0.42 -17.74
CA HIS A 253 -5.56 -1.53 -18.61
C HIS A 253 -5.46 -1.17 -20.08
N LYS A 254 -6.27 -0.22 -20.56
CA LYS A 254 -6.25 0.24 -21.96
C LYS A 254 -5.04 1.11 -22.29
N ILE A 255 -4.60 1.96 -21.34
CA ILE A 255 -3.52 2.93 -21.60
C ILE A 255 -2.11 2.43 -21.30
N ILE A 256 -1.96 1.20 -20.77
CA ILE A 256 -0.66 0.65 -20.38
C ILE A 256 0.34 0.71 -21.53
N LYS A 257 1.48 1.37 -21.29
CA LYS A 257 2.59 1.48 -22.23
C LYS A 257 3.92 1.44 -21.46
N PRO A 258 4.50 0.24 -21.22
CA PRO A 258 5.70 0.07 -20.40
C PRO A 258 6.91 0.90 -20.82
N SER A 259 7.03 1.21 -22.12
CA SER A 259 8.09 2.07 -22.67
C SER A 259 7.95 3.56 -22.31
N SER A 260 6.81 3.98 -21.78
CA SER A 260 6.55 5.40 -21.44
C SER A 260 6.38 5.58 -19.94
N ARG A 261 7.40 6.11 -19.24
CA ARG A 261 7.35 6.43 -17.80
C ARG A 261 6.17 7.34 -17.43
N LYS A 262 5.85 8.34 -18.27
CA LYS A 262 4.73 9.27 -18.04
C LYS A 262 3.40 8.53 -18.05
N VAL A 263 3.17 7.68 -19.05
CA VAL A 263 1.92 6.91 -19.17
C VAL A 263 1.82 5.89 -18.04
N MET A 264 2.91 5.19 -17.71
CA MET A 264 2.92 4.23 -16.61
C MET A 264 2.66 4.89 -15.24
N LYS A 265 3.17 6.12 -15.02
CA LYS A 265 2.83 6.89 -13.82
C LYS A 265 1.34 7.21 -13.75
N ILE A 266 0.72 7.61 -14.85
CA ILE A 266 -0.72 7.88 -14.92
C ILE A 266 -1.50 6.59 -14.65
N ALA A 267 -1.19 5.51 -15.35
CA ALA A 267 -1.87 4.23 -15.23
C ALA A 267 -1.75 3.67 -13.79
N SER A 268 -0.52 3.50 -13.29
CA SER A 268 -0.30 2.79 -12.04
C SER A 268 -0.49 3.65 -10.78
N TYR A 269 -0.24 4.96 -10.83
CA TYR A 269 -0.34 5.78 -9.62
C TYR A 269 -1.57 6.66 -9.60
N ASN A 270 -1.75 7.51 -10.63
CA ASN A 270 -2.79 8.53 -10.57
C ASN A 270 -4.19 7.92 -10.60
N LEU A 271 -4.45 6.96 -11.50
CA LEU A 271 -5.75 6.30 -11.57
C LEU A 271 -6.06 5.52 -10.29
N ASN A 272 -5.08 4.80 -9.75
CA ASN A 272 -5.28 4.01 -8.53
C ASN A 272 -5.47 4.89 -7.28
N GLN A 273 -4.82 6.07 -7.19
CA GLN A 273 -5.13 7.04 -6.14
C GLN A 273 -6.57 7.55 -6.25
N VAL A 274 -7.05 7.81 -7.46
CA VAL A 274 -8.45 8.22 -7.68
C VAL A 274 -9.41 7.09 -7.30
N ILE A 275 -9.13 5.84 -7.68
CA ILE A 275 -9.96 4.68 -7.31
C ILE A 275 -10.11 4.57 -5.79
N SER A 276 -9.02 4.66 -5.04
CA SER A 276 -9.09 4.56 -3.58
C SER A 276 -9.93 5.67 -2.94
N MET A 277 -9.82 6.89 -3.46
CA MET A 277 -10.63 8.03 -2.98
C MET A 277 -12.10 7.91 -3.38
N VAL A 278 -12.40 7.43 -4.59
CA VAL A 278 -13.78 7.18 -5.05
C VAL A 278 -14.46 6.16 -4.15
N ILE A 279 -13.79 5.03 -3.86
CA ILE A 279 -14.34 4.00 -2.96
C ILE A 279 -14.52 4.56 -1.53
N LEU A 280 -13.56 5.33 -1.01
CA LEU A 280 -13.72 5.97 0.30
C LEU A 280 -14.94 6.89 0.31
N ILE A 281 -14.99 7.85 -0.61
CA ILE A 281 -16.05 8.87 -0.64
C ILE A 281 -17.41 8.19 -0.80
N SER A 282 -17.54 7.25 -1.75
CA SER A 282 -18.81 6.57 -1.99
C SER A 282 -19.25 5.72 -0.78
N ALA A 283 -18.31 5.00 -0.14
CA ALA A 283 -18.63 4.21 1.05
C ALA A 283 -19.02 5.09 2.25
N MET A 284 -18.38 6.25 2.41
CA MET A 284 -18.70 7.20 3.50
C MET A 284 -20.04 7.90 3.25
N CYS A 285 -20.25 8.41 2.03
CA CYS A 285 -21.53 9.04 1.67
C CYS A 285 -22.68 8.05 1.80
N ASP A 286 -22.50 6.82 1.35
CA ASP A 286 -23.52 5.77 1.46
C ASP A 286 -23.85 5.48 2.92
N TYR A 287 -22.84 5.33 3.76
CA TYR A 287 -22.99 4.98 5.18
C TYR A 287 -23.64 6.08 6.01
N PHE A 288 -23.38 7.37 5.73
CA PHE A 288 -23.86 8.47 6.56
C PHE A 288 -25.13 9.15 6.02
N LEU A 289 -25.48 8.93 4.73
CA LEU A 289 -26.62 9.59 4.08
C LEU A 289 -27.81 8.65 3.82
N LEU A 290 -27.59 7.34 3.78
CA LEU A 290 -28.62 6.33 3.59
C LEU A 290 -28.79 5.44 4.81
#